data_9424a6a31ee71b99e0e5fd82645524ec
#
_entry.id   9424a6a31ee71b99e0e5fd82645524ec
#
_cell.length_a   1.000
_cell.length_b   1.000
_cell.length_c   1.000
_cell.angle_alpha   90.00
_cell.angle_beta   90.00
_cell.angle_gamma   90.00
#
_symmetry.space_group_name_H-M   'P 1'
#
loop_
_entity.id
_entity.type
_entity.pdbx_description
1 polymer ?
#
loop_
_entity_poly.entity_id
_entity_poly.type
_entity_poly.pdbx_seq_one_letter_code
_entity_poly.pdbx_strand_id
1 'polypeptide(L)'
;MIIDSHAHYNNSAYKKSFRYLSYDKDGYSLKEGELPQLIQEMEEANIRYFIEPGVSLQSCEEVLQLCSKYPGRIFTAIGVHPTRSIFEKWSDRHKLDE
;
A
#
# COMPACT_ATOMS: atom_id res chain seq x y z
N MET A 1 -5.12 -6.01 -18.49
CA MET A 1 -4.36 -5.95 -17.22
C MET A 1 -4.30 -4.52 -16.74
N ILE A 2 -4.55 -4.32 -15.47
CA ILE A 2 -4.57 -2.99 -14.84
C ILE A 2 -3.43 -2.93 -13.85
N ILE A 3 -2.74 -1.78 -13.82
CA ILE A 3 -1.69 -1.49 -12.84
C ILE A 3 -2.17 -0.30 -12.00
N ASP A 4 -2.22 -0.48 -10.68
CA ASP A 4 -2.48 0.62 -9.76
C ASP A 4 -1.14 1.28 -9.43
N SER A 5 -0.92 2.47 -9.96
CA SER A 5 0.37 3.16 -9.85
C SER A 5 0.56 3.91 -8.54
N HIS A 6 -0.45 3.96 -7.68
CA HIS A 6 -0.36 4.71 -6.42
C HIS A 6 -1.35 4.17 -5.41
N ALA A 7 -0.89 3.23 -4.58
CA ALA A 7 -1.70 2.56 -3.57
C ALA A 7 -1.09 2.75 -2.18
N HIS A 8 -1.92 2.72 -1.15
CA HIS A 8 -1.50 2.92 0.25
C HIS A 8 -2.01 1.80 1.16
N TYR A 9 -1.66 0.55 0.84
CA TYR A 9 -2.06 -0.60 1.67
C TYR A 9 -1.26 -0.74 2.96
N ASN A 10 -0.21 0.07 3.13
CA ASN A 10 0.51 0.18 4.38
C ASN A 10 -0.21 1.03 5.43
N ASN A 11 -1.31 1.66 5.09
CA ASN A 11 -2.10 2.43 6.04
C ASN A 11 -2.58 1.53 7.17
N SER A 12 -2.58 2.04 8.40
CA SER A 12 -2.97 1.27 9.59
C SER A 12 -4.37 0.69 9.50
N ALA A 13 -5.26 1.31 8.72
CA ALA A 13 -6.60 0.80 8.48
C ALA A 13 -6.60 -0.60 7.84
N TYR A 14 -5.57 -0.95 7.07
CA TYR A 14 -5.46 -2.24 6.40
C TYR A 14 -4.77 -3.32 7.23
N LYS A 15 -4.32 -3.00 8.44
CA LYS A 15 -3.66 -3.96 9.33
C LYS A 15 -4.64 -4.77 10.18
N LYS A 16 -5.91 -4.44 10.08
CA LYS A 16 -7.02 -5.12 10.77
C LYS A 16 -8.09 -5.44 9.75
N SER A 17 -9.16 -6.08 10.19
CA SER A 17 -10.37 -6.20 9.40
C SER A 17 -10.92 -4.81 9.08
N PHE A 18 -11.33 -4.60 7.86
CA PHE A 18 -11.84 -3.32 7.40
C PHE A 18 -13.01 -3.53 6.43
N ARG A 19 -13.77 -2.47 6.21
CA ARG A 19 -14.91 -2.49 5.28
C ARG A 19 -14.46 -1.86 3.95
N TYR A 20 -14.89 -2.48 2.86
CA TYR A 20 -14.55 -1.99 1.52
C TYR A 20 -15.71 -2.22 0.56
N LEU A 21 -15.76 -1.42 -0.49
CA LEU A 21 -16.74 -1.59 -1.56
C LEU A 21 -16.27 -2.66 -2.52
N SER A 22 -17.14 -3.61 -2.79
CA SER A 22 -16.94 -4.64 -3.81
C SER A 22 -17.95 -4.43 -4.92
N TYR A 23 -17.53 -4.59 -6.15
CA TYR A 23 -18.39 -4.43 -7.32
C TYR A 23 -18.54 -5.75 -8.04
N ASP A 24 -19.77 -6.13 -8.31
CA ASP A 24 -20.09 -7.29 -9.12
C ASP A 24 -21.21 -6.95 -10.14
N LYS A 25 -21.70 -7.94 -10.84
CA LYS A 25 -22.76 -7.76 -11.84
C LYS A 25 -24.07 -7.20 -11.27
N ASP A 26 -24.28 -7.34 -9.98
CA ASP A 26 -25.48 -6.87 -9.29
C ASP A 26 -25.29 -5.47 -8.70
N GLY A 27 -24.10 -4.87 -8.88
CA GLY A 27 -23.76 -3.54 -8.40
C GLY A 27 -22.75 -3.55 -7.26
N TYR A 28 -22.74 -2.48 -6.48
CA TYR A 28 -21.83 -2.35 -5.35
C TYR A 28 -22.41 -2.99 -4.10
N SER A 29 -21.54 -3.63 -3.33
CA SER A 29 -21.88 -4.13 -2.00
C SER A 29 -20.76 -3.78 -1.03
N LEU A 30 -21.11 -3.62 0.25
CA LEU A 30 -20.14 -3.36 1.30
C LEU A 30 -19.73 -4.69 1.92
N LYS A 31 -18.44 -4.98 1.86
CA LYS A 31 -17.86 -6.21 2.44
C LYS A 31 -16.94 -5.87 3.58
N GLU A 32 -16.67 -6.85 4.41
CA GLU A 32 -15.70 -6.78 5.48
C GLU A 32 -14.70 -7.92 5.33
N GLY A 33 -13.43 -7.61 5.49
CA GLY A 33 -12.36 -8.59 5.36
C GLY A 33 -11.01 -7.99 5.68
N GLU A 34 -9.97 -8.74 5.41
CA GLU A 34 -8.59 -8.32 5.62
C GLU A 34 -7.91 -8.10 4.27
N LEU A 35 -6.69 -7.55 4.30
CA LEU A 35 -5.95 -7.21 3.09
C LEU A 35 -5.82 -8.37 2.09
N PRO A 36 -5.55 -9.62 2.52
CA PRO A 36 -5.47 -10.72 1.55
C PRO A 36 -6.73 -10.91 0.72
N GLN A 37 -7.91 -10.75 1.31
CA GLN A 37 -9.18 -10.86 0.58
C GLN A 37 -9.34 -9.74 -0.44
N LEU A 38 -8.97 -8.50 -0.06
CA LEU A 38 -9.03 -7.37 -0.97
C LEU A 38 -8.10 -7.56 -2.16
N ILE A 39 -6.87 -8.00 -1.92
CA ILE A 39 -5.89 -8.24 -2.98
C ILE A 39 -6.38 -9.34 -3.93
N GLN A 40 -7.00 -10.38 -3.40
CA GLN A 40 -7.57 -11.43 -4.23
C GLN A 40 -8.70 -10.90 -5.13
N GLU A 41 -9.60 -10.08 -4.60
CA GLU A 41 -10.66 -9.48 -5.40
C GLU A 41 -10.11 -8.57 -6.50
N MET A 42 -9.05 -7.83 -6.21
CA MET A 42 -8.38 -7.00 -7.21
C MET A 42 -7.77 -7.85 -8.31
N GLU A 43 -7.18 -8.98 -7.97
CA GLU A 43 -6.66 -9.92 -8.98
C GLU A 43 -7.77 -10.44 -9.88
N GLU A 44 -8.91 -10.78 -9.32
CA GLU A 44 -10.08 -11.22 -10.07
C GLU A 44 -10.60 -10.11 -10.99
N ALA A 45 -10.46 -8.85 -10.59
CA ALA A 45 -10.78 -7.68 -11.41
C ALA A 45 -9.68 -7.31 -12.40
N ASN A 46 -8.64 -8.15 -12.53
CA ASN A 46 -7.49 -7.95 -13.41
C ASN A 46 -6.59 -6.76 -13.04
N ILE A 47 -6.62 -6.35 -11.78
CA ILE A 47 -5.66 -5.40 -11.20
C ILE A 47 -4.54 -6.24 -10.59
N ARG A 48 -3.41 -6.37 -11.31
CA ARG A 48 -2.39 -7.36 -10.96
C ARG A 48 -1.18 -6.77 -10.25
N TYR A 49 -0.89 -5.51 -10.47
CA TYR A 49 0.31 -4.87 -9.94
C TYR A 49 -0.05 -3.60 -9.22
N PHE A 50 0.64 -3.37 -8.12
CA PHE A 50 0.44 -2.20 -7.27
C PHE A 50 1.78 -1.54 -7.00
N ILE A 51 1.81 -0.22 -6.99
CA ILE A 51 2.98 0.53 -6.54
C ILE A 51 2.59 1.24 -5.26
N GLU A 52 3.27 0.89 -4.19
CA GLU A 52 3.05 1.42 -2.84
C GLU A 52 4.20 2.36 -2.49
N PRO A 53 4.03 3.69 -2.59
CA PRO A 53 5.12 4.60 -2.26
C PRO A 53 5.34 4.69 -0.75
N GLY A 54 6.60 4.66 -0.33
CA GLY A 54 6.99 5.02 1.03
C GLY A 54 6.95 6.54 1.19
N VAL A 55 6.55 7.01 2.37
CA VAL A 55 6.42 8.44 2.65
C VAL A 55 7.30 8.91 3.80
N SER A 56 7.91 8.00 4.53
CA SER A 56 8.85 8.25 5.64
C SER A 56 9.81 7.09 5.75
N LEU A 57 10.85 7.22 6.59
CA LEU A 57 11.77 6.10 6.85
C LEU A 57 11.03 4.86 7.33
N GLN A 58 10.16 5.04 8.33
CA GLN A 58 9.40 3.93 8.90
C GLN A 58 8.49 3.29 7.87
N SER A 59 7.76 4.07 7.10
CA SER A 59 6.86 3.53 6.10
C SER A 59 7.59 2.85 4.95
N CYS A 60 8.79 3.32 4.58
CA CYS A 60 9.61 2.64 3.58
C CYS A 60 9.98 1.22 4.04
N GLU A 61 10.38 1.05 5.30
CA GLU A 61 10.67 -0.27 5.84
C GLU A 61 9.44 -1.17 5.86
N GLU A 62 8.30 -0.63 6.27
CA GLU A 62 7.04 -1.36 6.32
C GLU A 62 6.56 -1.78 4.92
N VAL A 63 6.70 -0.91 3.94
CA VAL A 63 6.31 -1.20 2.56
C VAL A 63 7.22 -2.27 1.97
N LEU A 64 8.52 -2.27 2.28
CA LEU A 64 9.42 -3.34 1.86
C LEU A 64 8.97 -4.70 2.42
N GLN A 65 8.52 -4.74 3.67
CA GLN A 65 7.96 -5.96 4.25
C GLN A 65 6.68 -6.38 3.53
N LEU A 66 5.83 -5.43 3.18
CA LEU A 66 4.61 -5.70 2.43
C LEU A 66 4.91 -6.27 1.05
N CYS A 67 5.91 -5.73 0.35
CA CYS A 67 6.37 -6.27 -0.93
C CYS A 67 6.85 -7.72 -0.80
N SER A 68 7.50 -8.04 0.31
CA SER A 68 7.96 -9.40 0.58
C SER A 68 6.82 -10.39 0.79
N LYS A 69 5.68 -9.93 1.30
CA LYS A 69 4.49 -10.77 1.47
C LYS A 69 3.75 -11.03 0.16
N TYR A 70 3.87 -10.12 -0.80
CA TYR A 70 3.20 -10.21 -2.10
C TYR A 70 4.22 -10.04 -3.22
N PRO A 71 5.19 -10.97 -3.34
CA PRO A 71 6.26 -10.85 -4.33
C PRO A 71 5.71 -10.87 -5.75
N GLY A 72 6.22 -9.97 -6.58
CA GLY A 72 5.77 -9.84 -7.95
C GLY A 72 4.40 -9.15 -8.12
N ARG A 73 3.77 -8.74 -7.03
CA ARG A 73 2.46 -8.08 -7.04
C ARG A 73 2.54 -6.64 -6.54
N ILE A 74 3.26 -6.43 -5.43
CA ILE A 74 3.42 -5.10 -4.83
C ILE A 74 4.86 -4.65 -5.00
N PHE A 75 5.04 -3.47 -5.57
CA PHE A 75 6.32 -2.81 -5.79
C PHE A 75 6.31 -1.50 -5.02
N THR A 76 7.48 -0.96 -4.72
CA THR A 76 7.56 0.29 -3.95
C THR A 76 8.46 1.31 -4.62
N ALA A 77 8.16 2.58 -4.35
CA ALA A 77 9.07 3.70 -4.53
C ALA A 77 9.45 4.22 -3.14
N ILE A 78 10.74 4.36 -2.88
CA ILE A 78 11.24 4.79 -1.59
C ILE A 78 11.47 6.29 -1.59
N GLY A 79 11.00 6.98 -0.55
CA GLY A 79 11.18 8.42 -0.43
C GLY A 79 10.52 8.97 0.82
N VAL A 80 10.59 10.29 0.94
CA VAL A 80 9.96 11.03 2.03
C VAL A 80 8.98 12.02 1.42
N HIS A 81 7.73 11.93 1.85
CA HIS A 81 6.69 12.85 1.38
C HIS A 81 7.00 14.28 1.85
N PRO A 82 6.74 15.32 1.04
CA PRO A 82 7.04 16.70 1.43
C PRO A 82 6.45 17.14 2.76
N THR A 83 5.25 16.67 3.11
CA THR A 83 4.66 16.99 4.41
C THR A 83 5.39 16.31 5.56
N ARG A 84 5.98 15.14 5.33
CA ARG A 84 6.76 14.41 6.32
C ARG A 84 8.14 15.01 6.54
N SER A 85 8.76 15.52 5.48
CA SER A 85 10.10 16.10 5.57
C SER A 85 10.16 17.32 6.51
N ILE A 86 9.03 18.00 6.72
CA ILE A 86 8.94 19.13 7.66
C ILE A 86 9.02 18.64 9.11
N PHE A 87 8.48 17.45 9.40
CA PHE A 87 8.35 16.92 10.75
C PHE A 87 9.42 15.89 11.11
N GLU A 88 10.14 15.37 10.13
CA GLU A 88 11.20 14.42 10.40
C GLU A 88 12.43 15.11 10.97
N LYS A 89 13.05 14.44 11.93
CA LYS A 89 14.26 14.94 12.57
C LYS A 89 15.42 14.96 11.58
N TRP A 90 16.32 15.89 11.76
CA TRP A 90 17.50 16.00 10.93
C TRP A 90 18.31 14.70 10.84
N SER A 91 18.37 13.95 11.93
CA SER A 91 19.04 12.65 11.96
C SER A 91 18.43 11.64 11.01
N ASP A 92 17.11 11.66 10.82
CA ASP A 92 16.42 10.76 9.92
C ASP A 92 16.69 11.10 8.46
N ARG A 93 16.82 12.40 8.15
CA ARG A 93 17.19 12.85 6.80
C ARG A 93 18.60 12.38 6.44
N HIS A 94 19.53 12.41 7.38
CA HIS A 94 20.90 11.92 7.18
C HIS A 94 20.91 10.42 6.91
N LYS A 95 20.04 9.66 7.52
CA LYS A 95 19.92 8.21 7.26
C LYS A 95 19.46 7.92 5.85
N LEU A 96 18.63 8.76 5.27
CA LEU A 96 18.18 8.60 3.88
C LEU A 96 19.29 8.91 2.88
N ASP A 97 20.21 9.80 3.24
CA ASP A 97 21.32 10.20 2.39
C ASP A 97 22.48 9.19 2.41
N GLU A 98 22.52 8.32 3.41
CA GLU A 98 23.51 7.25 3.52
C GLU A 98 23.18 6.06 2.62
#